data_164659918a7bac13a2b1738b506d34af
#
_entry.id   164659918a7bac13a2b1738b506d34af
#
_cell.length_a   1.000
_cell.length_b   1.000
_cell.length_c   1.000
_cell.angle_alpha   90.00
_cell.angle_beta   90.00
_cell.angle_gamma   90.00
#
_symmetry.space_group_name_H-M   'P 1'
#
loop_
_entity.id
_entity.type
_entity.pdbx_description
1 polymer ?
#
loop_
_entity_poly.entity_id
_entity_poly.type
_entity_poly.pdbx_seq_one_letter_code
_entity_poly.pdbx_strand_id
1 'polypeptide(L)'
;MTNHANDASDVSLLRWEFSRTHQQVMCAIRAASANSWEVVTIPLWDIGRAAIESFSTVREALRRHAAIATDLRDAGWTLRAYTG
;
A
#
# COMPACT_ATOMS: atom_id res chain seq x y z
N MET A 1 13.87 22.89 -1.08
CA MET A 1 13.48 22.65 -1.19
C MET A 1 13.18 21.83 -1.33
N THR A 2 13.26 21.64 -1.34
CA THR A 2 12.89 21.09 -1.57
C THR A 2 12.42 20.25 -1.35
N ASN A 3 12.70 19.98 -1.32
CA ASN A 3 12.19 19.13 -1.22
C ASN A 3 11.42 18.81 -0.59
N HIS A 4 11.08 19.06 -0.21
CA HIS A 4 10.32 18.82 0.51
C HIS A 4 9.01 18.39 0.31
N ALA A 5 8.29 18.80 -0.24
CA ALA A 5 7.03 18.39 -0.82
C ALA A 5 7.06 16.95 -1.24
N ASN A 6 8.17 16.59 -1.73
CA ASN A 6 8.40 15.20 -2.08
C ASN A 6 8.22 14.30 -0.89
N ASP A 7 8.68 14.76 0.24
CA ASP A 7 8.56 13.98 1.44
C ASP A 7 7.11 13.70 1.77
N ALA A 8 6.27 14.71 1.57
CA ALA A 8 4.85 14.53 1.83
C ALA A 8 4.25 13.47 0.92
N SER A 9 4.65 13.46 -0.34
CA SER A 9 4.10 12.49 -1.29
C SER A 9 4.61 11.08 -1.02
N ASP A 10 5.76 10.99 -0.35
CA ASP A 10 6.36 9.69 -0.08
C ASP A 10 5.92 9.10 1.24
N VAL A 11 5.19 9.85 2.03
CA VAL A 11 4.80 9.40 3.35
C VAL A 11 3.73 8.34 3.22
N SER A 12 4.11 7.13 3.54
CA SER A 12 3.18 6.02 3.71
C SER A 12 3.17 5.66 5.17
N LEU A 13 2.00 5.46 5.74
CA LEU A 13 1.89 4.99 7.12
C LEU A 13 2.46 3.60 7.24
N LEU A 14 2.07 2.75 6.33
CA LEU A 14 2.48 1.35 6.28
C LEU A 14 2.69 0.99 4.82
N ARG A 15 3.73 0.19 4.58
CA ARG A 15 3.96 -0.34 3.25
C ARG A 15 4.45 -1.76 3.37
N TRP A 16 3.80 -2.66 2.67
CA TRP A 16 4.17 -4.06 2.62
C TRP A 16 4.54 -4.44 1.21
N GLU A 17 5.53 -5.32 1.09
CA GLU A 17 5.93 -5.91 -0.19
C GLU A 17 5.83 -7.41 -0.07
N PHE A 18 5.09 -8.02 -0.97
CA PHE A 18 4.90 -9.46 -1.03
C PHE A 18 5.49 -9.99 -2.32
N SER A 19 5.96 -11.22 -2.27
CA SER A 19 6.45 -11.89 -3.48
C SER A 19 5.88 -13.29 -3.59
N ARG A 20 5.74 -13.74 -4.82
CA ARG A 20 5.37 -15.11 -5.15
C ARG A 20 6.01 -15.45 -6.48
N THR A 21 6.82 -16.53 -6.50
CA THR A 21 7.60 -16.90 -7.69
C THR A 21 8.51 -15.73 -8.07
N HIS A 22 8.29 -15.10 -9.21
CA HIS A 22 9.09 -13.97 -9.67
C HIS A 22 8.30 -12.66 -9.68
N GLN A 23 7.14 -12.67 -9.05
CA GLN A 23 6.27 -11.50 -9.04
C GLN A 23 6.28 -10.83 -7.67
N GLN A 24 6.07 -9.52 -7.67
CA GLN A 24 6.04 -8.74 -6.44
C GLN A 24 4.83 -7.81 -6.47
N VAL A 25 4.22 -7.62 -5.30
CA VAL A 25 3.11 -6.70 -5.10
C VAL A 25 3.45 -5.80 -3.93
N MET A 26 3.22 -4.51 -4.09
CA MET A 26 3.36 -3.55 -3.02
C MET A 26 1.97 -3.05 -2.60
N CYS A 27 1.75 -2.93 -1.29
CA CYS A 27 0.51 -2.39 -0.76
C CYS A 27 0.84 -1.37 0.32
N ALA A 28 0.32 -0.15 0.16
CA ALA A 28 0.64 0.95 1.05
C ALA A 28 -0.62 1.71 1.47
N ILE A 29 -0.55 2.33 2.64
CA ILE A 29 -1.56 3.28 3.10
C ILE A 29 -0.90 4.65 3.10
N ARG A 30 -1.57 5.64 2.54
CA ARG A 30 -1.07 7.00 2.53
C ARG A 30 -2.19 7.99 2.79
N ALA A 31 -1.83 9.16 3.32
CA ALA A 31 -2.76 10.25 3.48
C ALA A 31 -2.92 10.95 2.14
N ALA A 32 -4.17 11.12 1.70
CA ALA A 32 -4.47 11.81 0.45
C ALA A 32 -4.83 13.27 0.70
N SER A 33 -5.49 13.53 1.83
CA SER A 33 -5.84 14.88 2.27
C SER A 33 -6.09 14.82 3.77
N ALA A 34 -6.54 15.94 4.36
CA ALA A 34 -6.80 16.01 5.80
C ALA A 34 -7.79 14.95 6.27
N ASN A 35 -8.74 14.59 5.42
CA ASN A 35 -9.83 13.67 5.79
C ASN A 35 -9.94 12.49 4.84
N SER A 36 -8.87 12.16 4.15
CA SER A 36 -8.91 11.09 3.17
C SER A 36 -7.64 10.25 3.23
N TRP A 37 -7.83 8.95 3.22
CA TRP A 37 -6.76 7.97 3.27
C TRP A 37 -6.89 7.05 2.08
N GLU A 38 -5.78 6.62 1.52
CA GLU A 38 -5.80 5.72 0.37
C GLU A 38 -5.02 4.45 0.66
N VAL A 39 -5.57 3.34 0.20
CA VAL A 39 -4.86 2.07 0.17
C VAL A 39 -4.51 1.82 -1.29
N VAL A 40 -3.21 1.73 -1.56
CA VAL A 40 -2.69 1.58 -2.92
C VAL A 40 -2.07 0.20 -3.04
N THR A 41 -2.52 -0.58 -4.03
CA THR A 41 -1.98 -1.91 -4.30
C THR A 41 -1.41 -1.90 -5.71
N ILE A 42 -0.13 -2.22 -5.83
CA ILE A 42 0.59 -2.13 -7.11
C ILE A 42 1.24 -3.46 -7.43
N PRO A 43 0.77 -4.16 -8.48
CA PRO A 43 1.53 -5.28 -9.01
C PRO A 43 2.74 -4.72 -9.76
N LEU A 44 3.95 -5.04 -9.27
CA LEU A 44 5.14 -4.39 -9.81
C LEU A 44 5.50 -4.84 -11.22
N TRP A 45 4.92 -5.94 -11.70
CA TRP A 45 5.11 -6.37 -13.09
C TRP A 45 4.16 -5.66 -14.04
N ASP A 46 3.18 -4.91 -13.51
CA ASP A 46 2.20 -4.20 -14.34
C ASP A 46 1.62 -3.04 -13.53
N ILE A 47 2.40 -1.97 -13.42
CA ILE A 47 2.00 -0.81 -12.62
C ILE A 47 0.73 -0.14 -13.15
N GLY A 48 0.42 -0.33 -14.41
CA GLY A 48 -0.82 0.21 -14.97
C GLY A 48 -2.08 -0.41 -14.36
N ARG A 49 -1.93 -1.51 -13.63
CA ARG A 49 -3.03 -2.17 -12.96
C ARG A 49 -3.10 -1.85 -11.47
N ALA A 50 -2.43 -0.79 -11.04
CA ALA A 50 -2.49 -0.35 -9.67
C ALA A 50 -3.93 -0.03 -9.29
N ALA A 51 -4.32 -0.43 -8.07
CA ALA A 51 -5.64 -0.16 -7.53
C ALA A 51 -5.51 0.83 -6.38
N ILE A 52 -6.37 1.82 -6.35
CA ILE A 52 -6.41 2.82 -5.30
C ILE A 52 -7.81 2.82 -4.71
N GLU A 53 -7.90 2.63 -3.40
CA GLU A 53 -9.17 2.71 -2.68
C GLU A 53 -9.08 3.82 -1.66
N SER A 54 -10.13 4.64 -1.58
CA SER A 54 -10.17 5.80 -0.69
C SER A 54 -11.07 5.54 0.50
N PHE A 55 -10.67 6.05 1.65
CA PHE A 55 -11.40 5.88 2.91
C PHE A 55 -11.43 7.21 3.65
N SER A 56 -12.52 7.43 4.40
CA SER A 56 -12.66 8.66 5.17
C SER A 56 -12.00 8.57 6.56
N THR A 57 -11.62 7.39 6.99
CA THR A 57 -10.92 7.20 8.27
C THR A 57 -9.71 6.32 8.09
N VAL A 58 -8.69 6.56 8.92
CA VAL A 58 -7.50 5.73 8.89
C VAL A 58 -7.81 4.31 9.35
N ARG A 59 -8.80 4.16 10.23
CA ARG A 59 -9.19 2.84 10.71
C ARG A 59 -9.68 1.95 9.58
N GLU A 60 -10.52 2.49 8.71
CA GLU A 60 -11.02 1.75 7.56
C GLU A 60 -9.90 1.38 6.61
N ALA A 61 -8.98 2.32 6.37
CA ALA A 61 -7.83 2.06 5.51
C ALA A 61 -6.95 0.96 6.11
N LEU A 62 -6.71 0.98 7.42
CA LEU A 62 -5.91 -0.04 8.08
C LEU A 62 -6.57 -1.42 7.99
N ARG A 63 -7.89 -1.48 8.16
CA ARG A 63 -8.61 -2.74 8.02
C ARG A 63 -8.48 -3.30 6.62
N ARG A 64 -8.61 -2.45 5.62
CA ARG A 64 -8.50 -2.89 4.23
C ARG A 64 -7.08 -3.37 3.93
N HIS A 65 -6.09 -2.64 4.40
CA HIS A 65 -4.69 -3.00 4.22
C HIS A 65 -4.39 -4.37 4.84
N ALA A 66 -4.90 -4.60 6.04
CA ALA A 66 -4.72 -5.89 6.71
C ALA A 66 -5.44 -7.02 5.97
N ALA A 67 -6.63 -6.75 5.44
CA ALA A 67 -7.39 -7.75 4.70
C ALA A 67 -6.66 -8.14 3.41
N ILE A 68 -6.06 -7.18 2.72
CA ILE A 68 -5.29 -7.46 1.52
C ILE A 68 -4.09 -8.35 1.86
N ALA A 69 -3.40 -8.07 2.97
CA ALA A 69 -2.28 -8.90 3.39
C ALA A 69 -2.71 -10.34 3.67
N THR A 70 -3.85 -10.51 4.33
CA THR A 70 -4.39 -11.83 4.60
C THR A 70 -4.70 -12.57 3.29
N ASP A 71 -5.35 -11.88 2.36
CA ASP A 71 -5.69 -12.47 1.06
C ASP A 71 -4.43 -12.89 0.31
N LEU A 72 -3.41 -12.06 0.33
CA LEU A 72 -2.15 -12.38 -0.35
C LEU A 72 -1.50 -13.61 0.27
N ARG A 73 -1.43 -13.68 1.60
CA ARG A 73 -0.86 -14.85 2.28
C ARG A 73 -1.65 -16.10 1.96
N ASP A 74 -2.96 -16.01 1.97
CA ASP A 74 -3.82 -17.16 1.66
C ASP A 74 -3.61 -17.63 0.21
N ALA A 75 -3.24 -16.72 -0.67
CA ALA A 75 -2.97 -17.04 -2.06
C ALA A 75 -1.51 -17.48 -2.29
N GLY A 76 -0.73 -17.63 -1.23
CA GLY A 76 0.64 -18.15 -1.34
C GLY A 76 1.72 -17.08 -1.48
N TRP A 77 1.39 -15.82 -1.26
CA TRP A 77 2.38 -14.75 -1.30
C TRP A 77 3.12 -14.67 0.03
N THR A 78 4.39 -14.31 -0.04
CA THR A 78 5.26 -14.21 1.13
C THR A 78 5.65 -12.76 1.37
N LEU A 79 5.53 -12.31 2.60
CA LEU A 79 5.95 -10.96 2.99
C LEU A 79 7.46 -10.87 2.88
N ARG A 80 7.95 -9.91 2.09
CA ARG A 80 9.38 -9.69 1.88
C ARG A 80 9.90 -8.49 2.65
N ALA A 81 9.10 -7.45 2.76
CA ALA A 81 9.52 -6.23 3.42
C ALA A 81 8.31 -5.54 4.02
N TYR A 82 8.57 -4.84 5.11
CA TYR A 82 7.55 -4.08 5.82
C TYR A 82 8.16 -2.78 6.31
N THR A 83 7.49 -1.68 6.04
CA THR A 83 7.89 -0.36 6.51
C THR A 83 6.68 0.31 7.15
N GLY A 84 6.88 0.79 8.37
CA GLY A 84 5.75 1.43 9.06
C GLY A 84 6.18 2.45 10.06
#